data_e9d047e068d98a88cd0a125c6de013a5
#
_entry.id   e9d047e068d98a88cd0a125c6de013a5
#
_cell.length_a   1.000
_cell.length_b   1.000
_cell.length_c   1.000
_cell.angle_alpha   90.00
_cell.angle_beta   90.00
_cell.angle_gamma   90.00
#
_symmetry.space_group_name_H-M   'P 1'
#
loop_
_entity.id
_entity.type
_entity.pdbx_description
1 polymer ?
#
loop_
_entity_poly.entity_id
_entity_poly.type
_entity_poly.pdbx_seq_one_letter_code
_entity_poly.pdbx_strand_id
1 'polypeptide(L)'
;MIPGLTRETPSLGHSAEDFVLPAGVKRIAAAVEYDGSTFCGWQRQRHSPSVQASVEAALSRVANEAISVVCAGRTDTGVHGTNQIIHFDTAAKRHNRNWLLGGNANLPYGIRLHWVAEQTADFHARFSATARTYRYLISNQAQRSALFYHGLSWEKRPLNAPDMHRAIQHLIGEHDFSSFRAAGCQSNSPNRNIQRARVWRQADLVIVEITANAFLHHMVRNIVGALLCIGRGDRSKDWLKELLLLRDRTKAPPTAPPNGLYLVRVNYPDCFDVPLFVPGPQFIADA
;
A
#
# COMPACT_ATOMS: atom_id res chain seq x y z
N MET A 1 -14.39 -24.72 35.06
CA MET A 1 -13.28 -25.26 34.24
C MET A 1 -13.72 -25.22 32.80
N ILE A 2 -13.22 -24.29 32.01
CA ILE A 2 -13.47 -24.17 30.56
C ILE A 2 -12.18 -24.64 29.87
N PRO A 3 -12.23 -25.59 28.92
CA PRO A 3 -11.01 -26.11 28.25
C PRO A 3 -10.38 -25.05 27.34
N GLY A 4 -9.03 -25.03 27.34
CA GLY A 4 -8.23 -24.05 26.62
C GLY A 4 -8.41 -24.11 25.11
N LEU A 5 -8.62 -22.93 24.53
CA LEU A 5 -8.44 -22.68 23.11
C LEU A 5 -6.93 -22.60 22.82
N THR A 6 -6.38 -23.65 22.25
CA THR A 6 -5.08 -23.61 21.57
C THR A 6 -5.22 -22.74 20.33
N ARG A 7 -4.57 -21.58 20.35
CA ARG A 7 -4.44 -20.69 19.18
C ARG A 7 -3.53 -21.41 18.17
N GLU A 8 -4.13 -21.91 17.09
CA GLU A 8 -3.37 -22.31 15.90
C GLU A 8 -2.80 -21.05 15.23
N THR A 9 -1.48 -20.92 15.26
CA THR A 9 -0.76 -19.98 14.41
C THR A 9 -0.91 -20.40 12.94
N PRO A 10 -1.28 -19.53 12.00
CA PRO A 10 -1.31 -19.88 10.58
C PRO A 10 0.12 -20.25 10.15
N SER A 11 0.33 -21.47 9.69
CA SER A 11 1.60 -21.92 9.12
C SER A 11 1.86 -21.15 7.82
N LEU A 12 2.66 -20.11 7.88
CA LEU A 12 3.34 -19.55 6.73
C LEU A 12 4.35 -20.62 6.28
N GLY A 13 4.25 -21.09 5.03
CA GLY A 13 5.03 -22.21 4.49
C GLY A 13 6.52 -21.86 4.28
N HIS A 14 7.20 -21.42 5.34
CA HIS A 14 8.64 -21.21 5.42
C HIS A 14 9.16 -22.08 6.57
N SER A 15 10.28 -22.77 6.37
CA SER A 15 10.91 -23.57 7.40
C SER A 15 11.50 -22.65 8.49
N ALA A 16 11.58 -23.13 9.72
CA ALA A 16 12.18 -22.39 10.84
C ALA A 16 13.65 -22.00 10.60
N GLU A 17 14.33 -22.65 9.65
CA GLU A 17 15.71 -22.37 9.25
C GLU A 17 15.85 -21.06 8.44
N ASP A 18 14.77 -20.55 7.82
CA ASP A 18 14.77 -19.32 7.02
C ASP A 18 14.85 -18.02 7.88
N PHE A 19 14.77 -18.14 9.22
CA PHE A 19 14.67 -17.01 10.14
C PHE A 19 15.89 -16.81 11.06
N VAL A 20 17.00 -17.51 10.83
CA VAL A 20 18.21 -17.35 11.64
C VAL A 20 19.10 -16.27 11.04
N LEU A 21 19.27 -15.17 11.78
CA LEU A 21 20.23 -14.13 11.41
C LEU A 21 21.65 -14.54 11.80
N PRO A 22 22.68 -14.14 11.04
CA PRO A 22 24.07 -14.31 11.43
C PRO A 22 24.38 -13.67 12.79
N ALA A 23 25.35 -14.22 13.51
CA ALA A 23 25.74 -13.69 14.82
C ALA A 23 26.12 -12.19 14.73
N GLY A 24 25.54 -11.38 15.59
CA GLY A 24 25.75 -9.91 15.62
C GLY A 24 24.94 -9.12 14.60
N VAL A 25 24.17 -9.76 13.72
CA VAL A 25 23.26 -9.09 12.78
C VAL A 25 21.88 -8.93 13.45
N LYS A 26 21.27 -7.76 13.27
CA LYS A 26 19.94 -7.43 13.78
C LYS A 26 19.01 -7.11 12.63
N ARG A 27 17.73 -7.45 12.77
CA ARG A 27 16.67 -7.04 11.87
C ARG A 27 16.04 -5.75 12.37
N ILE A 28 15.98 -4.77 11.50
CA ILE A 28 15.40 -3.45 11.79
C ILE A 28 14.19 -3.25 10.88
N ALA A 29 13.06 -2.87 11.45
CA ALA A 29 11.90 -2.42 10.69
C ALA A 29 11.75 -0.90 10.75
N ALA A 30 11.18 -0.32 9.70
CA ALA A 30 10.90 1.11 9.65
C ALA A 30 9.59 1.41 8.88
N ALA A 31 8.89 2.48 9.31
CA ALA A 31 7.76 3.05 8.58
C ALA A 31 8.26 4.21 7.71
N VAL A 32 7.93 4.17 6.43
CA VAL A 32 8.38 5.12 5.41
C VAL A 32 7.18 5.83 4.81
N GLU A 33 7.19 7.16 4.84
CA GLU A 33 6.31 8.01 4.05
C GLU A 33 7.05 8.53 2.82
N TYR A 34 6.35 8.60 1.67
CA TYR A 34 6.93 9.18 0.46
C TYR A 34 5.89 9.79 -0.48
N ASP A 35 6.27 10.91 -1.09
CA ASP A 35 5.65 11.46 -2.27
C ASP A 35 6.20 10.72 -3.51
N GLY A 36 5.36 9.90 -4.13
CA GLY A 36 5.74 9.11 -5.30
C GLY A 36 5.84 9.88 -6.61
N SER A 37 5.44 11.16 -6.64
CA SER A 37 5.31 11.95 -7.89
C SER A 37 6.63 12.14 -8.63
N THR A 38 7.76 12.16 -7.91
CA THR A 38 9.11 12.36 -8.48
C THR A 38 9.89 11.06 -8.66
N PHE A 39 9.25 9.91 -8.39
CA PHE A 39 9.89 8.59 -8.46
C PHE A 39 9.22 7.69 -9.50
N CYS A 40 10.03 6.83 -10.12
CA CYS A 40 9.56 5.76 -11.00
C CYS A 40 9.07 4.53 -10.22
N GLY A 41 8.35 4.77 -9.12
CA GLY A 41 7.81 3.78 -8.20
C GLY A 41 8.76 3.40 -7.07
N TRP A 42 8.36 2.39 -6.30
CA TRP A 42 9.13 1.90 -5.18
C TRP A 42 10.42 1.20 -5.61
N GLN A 43 10.31 0.23 -6.52
CA GLN A 43 11.37 -0.72 -6.84
C GLN A 43 12.59 -0.05 -7.48
N ARG A 44 13.81 -0.37 -7.00
CA ARG A 44 15.07 0.05 -7.61
C ARG A 44 15.13 -0.34 -9.09
N GLN A 45 15.53 0.61 -9.93
CA GLN A 45 15.76 0.48 -11.36
C GLN A 45 17.15 1.03 -11.71
N ARG A 46 17.74 0.56 -12.82
CA ARG A 46 19.12 0.94 -13.19
C ARG A 46 19.28 2.41 -13.56
N HIS A 47 18.27 3.01 -14.19
CA HIS A 47 18.38 4.34 -14.82
C HIS A 47 17.28 5.31 -14.40
N SER A 48 16.54 5.02 -13.32
CA SER A 48 15.42 5.84 -12.89
C SER A 48 15.40 6.02 -11.37
N PRO A 49 15.04 7.21 -10.86
CA PRO A 49 14.93 7.45 -9.44
C PRO A 49 13.83 6.56 -8.85
N SER A 50 14.11 5.92 -7.72
CA SER A 50 13.16 5.08 -7.00
C SER A 50 13.23 5.32 -5.50
N VAL A 51 12.11 5.11 -4.81
CA VAL A 51 12.05 5.28 -3.35
C VAL A 51 13.02 4.32 -2.67
N GLN A 52 13.07 3.06 -3.09
CA GLN A 52 13.96 2.03 -2.54
C GLN A 52 15.44 2.45 -2.61
N ALA A 53 15.90 2.93 -3.77
CA ALA A 53 17.30 3.33 -3.92
C ALA A 53 17.67 4.50 -2.99
N SER A 54 16.77 5.48 -2.82
CA SER A 54 16.98 6.62 -1.92
C SER A 54 17.02 6.18 -0.46
N VAL A 55 16.12 5.29 -0.04
CA VAL A 55 16.06 4.74 1.33
C VAL A 55 17.33 3.93 1.62
N GLU A 56 17.72 3.03 0.72
CA GLU A 56 18.92 2.21 0.88
C GLU A 56 20.19 3.05 0.95
N ALA A 57 20.31 4.09 0.12
CA ALA A 57 21.46 5.01 0.17
C ALA A 57 21.53 5.77 1.50
N ALA A 58 20.41 6.27 2.01
CA ALA A 58 20.35 6.99 3.28
C ALA A 58 20.69 6.08 4.47
N LEU A 59 20.09 4.88 4.52
CA LEU A 59 20.33 3.91 5.59
C LEU A 59 21.78 3.36 5.54
N SER A 60 22.35 3.15 4.35
CA SER A 60 23.74 2.71 4.20
C SER A 60 24.73 3.73 4.75
N ARG A 61 24.48 5.03 4.61
CA ARG A 61 25.29 6.09 5.24
C ARG A 61 25.23 6.02 6.76
N VAL A 62 24.04 5.79 7.34
CA VAL A 62 23.86 5.63 8.80
C VAL A 62 24.58 4.38 9.31
N ALA A 63 24.44 3.28 8.58
CA ALA A 63 25.06 2.00 8.91
C ALA A 63 26.57 2.01 8.78
N ASN A 64 27.12 2.77 7.85
CA ASN A 64 28.49 2.68 7.31
C ASN A 64 28.75 1.29 6.67
N GLU A 65 27.70 0.70 6.10
CA GLU A 65 27.75 -0.55 5.33
C GLU A 65 26.60 -0.54 4.29
N ALA A 66 26.66 -1.44 3.32
CA ALA A 66 25.61 -1.57 2.31
C ALA A 66 24.32 -2.13 2.92
N ILE A 67 23.22 -1.36 2.86
CA ILE A 67 21.90 -1.79 3.29
C ILE A 67 21.02 -2.13 2.07
N SER A 68 20.34 -3.25 2.15
CA SER A 68 19.27 -3.63 1.21
C SER A 68 17.95 -3.74 1.96
N VAL A 69 16.87 -3.14 1.43
CA VAL A 69 15.57 -3.13 2.10
C VAL A 69 14.55 -4.01 1.39
N VAL A 70 13.71 -4.64 2.20
CA VAL A 70 12.51 -5.36 1.74
C VAL A 70 11.28 -4.58 2.18
N CYS A 71 10.34 -4.30 1.27
CA CYS A 71 9.11 -3.57 1.56
C CYS A 71 7.88 -4.48 1.67
N ALA A 72 6.86 -4.02 2.40
CA ALA A 72 5.56 -4.71 2.55
C ALA A 72 4.78 -4.82 1.23
N GLY A 73 4.89 -3.80 0.37
CA GLY A 73 4.22 -3.78 -0.93
C GLY A 73 4.89 -2.79 -1.89
N ARG A 74 5.18 -3.23 -3.11
CA ARG A 74 5.68 -2.34 -4.15
C ARG A 74 4.57 -1.41 -4.61
N THR A 75 4.91 -0.15 -4.87
CA THR A 75 4.01 0.84 -5.47
C THR A 75 4.51 1.23 -6.85
N ASP A 76 3.58 1.57 -7.74
CA ASP A 76 3.88 1.96 -9.12
C ASP A 76 4.42 3.40 -9.19
N THR A 77 4.90 3.80 -10.37
CA THR A 77 5.27 5.18 -10.67
C THR A 77 4.14 6.15 -10.33
N GLY A 78 4.45 7.21 -9.59
CA GLY A 78 3.50 8.25 -9.18
C GLY A 78 2.55 7.86 -8.04
N VAL A 79 2.66 6.67 -7.47
CA VAL A 79 1.88 6.22 -6.30
C VAL A 79 2.62 6.59 -5.03
N HIS A 80 1.88 7.12 -4.06
CA HIS A 80 2.39 7.58 -2.76
C HIS A 80 2.30 6.50 -1.68
N GLY A 81 2.96 6.73 -0.56
CA GLY A 81 2.79 5.93 0.65
C GLY A 81 2.90 6.80 1.88
N THR A 82 1.97 6.65 2.83
CA THR A 82 2.05 7.31 4.14
C THR A 82 2.56 6.37 5.22
N ASN A 83 2.47 5.05 4.98
CA ASN A 83 2.88 4.00 5.93
C ASN A 83 3.35 2.73 5.19
N GLN A 84 4.36 2.86 4.34
CA GLN A 84 5.09 1.71 3.84
C GLN A 84 5.96 1.15 4.94
N ILE A 85 5.88 -0.15 5.20
CA ILE A 85 6.78 -0.82 6.14
C ILE A 85 7.90 -1.52 5.37
N ILE A 86 9.12 -1.32 5.84
CA ILE A 86 10.32 -2.00 5.35
C ILE A 86 11.00 -2.75 6.47
N HIS A 87 11.86 -3.71 6.11
CA HIS A 87 12.89 -4.22 7.00
C HIS A 87 14.22 -4.32 6.28
N PHE A 88 15.29 -4.35 7.05
CA PHE A 88 16.66 -4.63 6.61
C PHE A 88 17.45 -5.28 7.74
N ASP A 89 18.49 -6.02 7.36
CA ASP A 89 19.40 -6.68 8.28
C ASP A 89 20.74 -5.93 8.30
N THR A 90 21.35 -5.78 9.49
CA THR A 90 22.57 -4.98 9.66
C THR A 90 23.39 -5.45 10.86
N ALA A 91 24.74 -5.40 10.74
CA ALA A 91 25.65 -5.57 11.86
C ALA A 91 25.97 -4.25 12.58
N ALA A 92 25.52 -3.11 12.03
CA ALA A 92 25.79 -1.80 12.57
C ALA A 92 25.08 -1.57 13.91
N LYS A 93 25.83 -1.29 14.95
CA LYS A 93 25.31 -1.02 16.31
C LYS A 93 24.83 0.44 16.38
N ARG A 94 23.55 0.66 16.11
CA ARG A 94 22.89 1.96 16.19
C ARG A 94 21.60 1.85 17.01
N HIS A 95 21.29 2.87 17.82
CA HIS A 95 20.00 3.00 18.48
C HIS A 95 18.91 3.38 17.47
N ASN A 96 17.66 3.01 17.73
CA ASN A 96 16.50 3.31 16.86
C ASN A 96 16.42 4.82 16.52
N ARG A 97 16.69 5.70 17.51
CA ARG A 97 16.75 7.15 17.29
C ARG A 97 17.79 7.56 16.27
N ASN A 98 18.95 6.91 16.24
CA ASN A 98 20.02 7.24 15.28
C ASN A 98 19.65 6.81 13.86
N TRP A 99 18.96 5.68 13.70
CA TRP A 99 18.39 5.27 12.43
C TRP A 99 17.36 6.28 11.93
N LEU A 100 16.44 6.70 12.80
CA LEU A 100 15.36 7.65 12.45
C LEU A 100 15.94 9.02 12.06
N LEU A 101 16.74 9.64 12.92
CA LEU A 101 17.29 10.98 12.70
C LEU A 101 18.35 10.99 11.59
N GLY A 102 19.28 10.04 11.62
CA GLY A 102 20.32 9.92 10.59
C GLY A 102 19.74 9.55 9.23
N GLY A 103 18.75 8.66 9.18
CA GLY A 103 18.00 8.34 7.96
C GLY A 103 17.36 9.60 7.38
N ASN A 104 16.59 10.33 8.19
CA ASN A 104 15.89 11.54 7.76
C ASN A 104 16.83 12.68 7.34
N ALA A 105 18.03 12.77 7.93
CA ALA A 105 19.05 13.75 7.52
C ALA A 105 19.66 13.45 6.14
N ASN A 106 19.64 12.19 5.71
CA ASN A 106 20.20 11.75 4.43
C ASN A 106 19.15 11.50 3.34
N LEU A 107 17.85 11.47 3.69
CA LEU A 107 16.76 11.27 2.74
C LEU A 107 16.41 12.58 2.00
N PRO A 108 15.98 12.50 0.71
CA PRO A 108 15.45 13.65 0.00
C PRO A 108 14.12 14.12 0.64
N TYR A 109 13.71 15.37 0.37
CA TYR A 109 12.50 15.96 0.96
C TYR A 109 11.20 15.13 0.77
N GLY A 110 11.10 14.43 -0.33
CA GLY A 110 9.93 13.60 -0.65
C GLY A 110 9.87 12.25 0.07
N ILE A 111 10.82 11.93 0.98
CA ILE A 111 10.81 10.65 1.73
C ILE A 111 11.14 10.94 3.20
N ARG A 112 10.39 10.32 4.13
CA ARG A 112 10.63 10.41 5.58
C ARG A 112 10.42 9.06 6.27
N LEU A 113 11.24 8.79 7.27
CA LEU A 113 11.02 7.74 8.25
C LEU A 113 10.20 8.31 9.41
N HIS A 114 9.15 7.61 9.83
CA HIS A 114 8.32 8.00 10.97
C HIS A 114 8.56 7.14 12.19
N TRP A 115 8.97 5.91 11.97
CA TRP A 115 9.22 4.94 13.03
C TRP A 115 10.35 3.99 12.62
N VAL A 116 11.13 3.55 13.62
CA VAL A 116 12.18 2.55 13.47
C VAL A 116 12.25 1.71 14.75
N ALA A 117 12.27 0.39 14.62
CA ALA A 117 12.48 -0.52 15.75
C ALA A 117 13.25 -1.78 15.32
N GLU A 118 13.99 -2.35 16.27
CA GLU A 118 14.53 -3.70 16.15
C GLU A 118 13.39 -4.71 16.21
N GLN A 119 13.44 -5.73 15.37
CA GLN A 119 12.44 -6.79 15.24
C GLN A 119 13.10 -8.16 15.46
N THR A 120 12.25 -9.14 15.75
CA THR A 120 12.66 -10.55 15.80
C THR A 120 13.09 -11.04 14.41
N ALA A 121 13.94 -12.05 14.34
CA ALA A 121 14.50 -12.57 13.10
C ALA A 121 13.43 -13.11 12.11
N ASP A 122 12.30 -13.57 12.63
CA ASP A 122 11.15 -14.07 11.87
C ASP A 122 10.25 -12.97 11.29
N PHE A 123 10.44 -11.70 11.67
CA PHE A 123 9.72 -10.59 11.06
C PHE A 123 10.10 -10.42 9.59
N HIS A 124 9.13 -10.40 8.70
CA HIS A 124 9.37 -10.11 7.28
C HIS A 124 8.33 -9.09 6.78
N ALA A 125 8.76 -7.88 6.37
CA ALA A 125 7.87 -6.79 6.00
C ALA A 125 6.80 -7.18 4.97
N ARG A 126 7.11 -8.08 4.03
CA ARG A 126 6.16 -8.54 3.00
C ARG A 126 5.34 -9.74 3.44
N PHE A 127 5.98 -10.77 4.00
CA PHE A 127 5.34 -12.09 4.21
C PHE A 127 4.63 -12.18 5.56
N SER A 128 5.10 -11.46 6.58
CA SER A 128 4.38 -11.38 7.86
C SER A 128 3.18 -10.44 7.82
N ALA A 129 3.03 -9.63 6.77
CA ALA A 129 1.90 -8.69 6.66
C ALA A 129 0.60 -9.43 6.32
N THR A 130 -0.42 -9.23 7.17
CA THR A 130 -1.75 -9.85 7.05
C THR A 130 -2.70 -9.09 6.14
N ALA A 131 -2.55 -7.75 6.05
CA ALA A 131 -3.34 -6.92 5.15
C ALA A 131 -2.59 -5.65 4.75
N ARG A 132 -3.02 -5.02 3.65
CA ARG A 132 -2.62 -3.69 3.19
C ARG A 132 -3.88 -2.87 2.94
N THR A 133 -3.83 -1.58 3.29
CA THR A 133 -4.90 -0.63 3.02
C THR A 133 -4.40 0.43 2.07
N TYR A 134 -5.17 0.66 1.03
CA TYR A 134 -4.95 1.76 0.09
C TYR A 134 -6.11 2.75 0.17
N ARG A 135 -5.79 4.04 0.05
CA ARG A 135 -6.75 5.11 -0.22
C ARG A 135 -6.50 5.68 -1.61
N TYR A 136 -7.59 5.92 -2.33
CA TYR A 136 -7.55 6.64 -3.60
C TYR A 136 -8.37 7.91 -3.47
N LEU A 137 -7.73 9.05 -3.71
CA LEU A 137 -8.28 10.38 -3.48
C LEU A 137 -8.63 11.04 -4.81
N ILE A 138 -9.88 11.48 -4.94
CA ILE A 138 -10.42 12.11 -6.15
C ILE A 138 -10.88 13.51 -5.77
N SER A 139 -10.26 14.54 -6.35
CA SER A 139 -10.76 15.91 -6.32
C SER A 139 -11.93 16.01 -7.32
N ASN A 140 -13.15 16.13 -6.79
CA ASN A 140 -14.38 16.14 -7.57
C ASN A 140 -14.97 17.55 -7.62
N GLN A 141 -14.37 18.38 -8.43
CA GLN A 141 -14.72 19.81 -8.61
C GLN A 141 -14.50 20.25 -10.05
N ALA A 142 -15.12 21.36 -10.45
CA ALA A 142 -15.09 21.85 -11.82
C ALA A 142 -13.67 22.18 -12.31
N GLN A 143 -12.82 22.73 -11.42
CA GLN A 143 -11.44 23.10 -11.73
C GLN A 143 -10.45 22.20 -11.00
N ARG A 144 -9.32 21.86 -11.65
CA ARG A 144 -8.26 21.07 -11.04
C ARG A 144 -7.48 21.92 -10.03
N SER A 145 -7.21 21.35 -8.84
CA SER A 145 -6.35 22.00 -7.85
C SER A 145 -4.92 22.12 -8.34
N ALA A 146 -4.34 23.32 -8.24
CA ALA A 146 -2.91 23.53 -8.50
C ALA A 146 -2.05 23.01 -7.35
N LEU A 147 -2.47 23.19 -6.08
CA LEU A 147 -1.72 22.80 -4.89
C LEU A 147 -1.59 21.27 -4.76
N PHE A 148 -2.65 20.53 -5.09
CA PHE A 148 -2.69 19.08 -4.95
C PHE A 148 -2.58 18.34 -6.29
N TYR A 149 -1.99 18.98 -7.29
CA TYR A 149 -1.86 18.44 -8.65
C TYR A 149 -1.26 17.04 -8.68
N HIS A 150 -0.26 16.77 -7.85
CA HIS A 150 0.46 15.50 -7.79
C HIS A 150 -0.11 14.51 -6.76
N GLY A 151 -0.91 14.98 -5.81
CA GLY A 151 -1.45 14.17 -4.71
C GLY A 151 -2.92 13.77 -4.85
N LEU A 152 -3.65 14.33 -5.83
CA LEU A 152 -5.05 14.00 -6.07
C LEU A 152 -5.30 13.66 -7.54
N SER A 153 -6.10 12.64 -7.78
CA SER A 153 -6.75 12.45 -9.07
C SER A 153 -7.87 13.48 -9.24
N TRP A 154 -8.20 13.85 -10.45
CA TRP A 154 -9.23 14.87 -10.72
C TRP A 154 -10.33 14.32 -11.62
N GLU A 155 -11.58 14.60 -11.23
CA GLU A 155 -12.78 14.31 -12.01
C GLU A 155 -13.71 15.54 -11.94
N LYS A 156 -13.99 16.16 -13.10
CA LYS A 156 -14.83 17.36 -13.18
C LYS A 156 -16.32 17.05 -13.13
N ARG A 157 -16.72 15.89 -13.60
CA ARG A 157 -18.13 15.47 -13.60
C ARG A 157 -18.54 15.11 -12.17
N PRO A 158 -19.73 15.52 -11.70
CA PRO A 158 -20.22 15.11 -10.39
C PRO A 158 -20.19 13.57 -10.22
N LEU A 159 -19.74 13.13 -9.06
CA LEU A 159 -19.69 11.73 -8.69
C LEU A 159 -20.73 11.40 -7.63
N ASN A 160 -21.49 10.33 -7.82
CA ASN A 160 -22.40 9.77 -6.82
C ASN A 160 -21.63 8.81 -5.91
N ALA A 161 -21.02 9.34 -4.83
CA ALA A 161 -20.26 8.52 -3.87
C ALA A 161 -21.11 7.41 -3.19
N PRO A 162 -22.41 7.60 -2.84
CA PRO A 162 -23.27 6.52 -2.37
C PRO A 162 -23.40 5.36 -3.36
N ASP A 163 -23.53 5.60 -4.66
CA ASP A 163 -23.62 4.52 -5.66
C ASP A 163 -22.27 3.80 -5.81
N MET A 164 -21.16 4.54 -5.81
CA MET A 164 -19.81 3.97 -5.77
C MET A 164 -19.60 3.09 -4.52
N HIS A 165 -20.12 3.55 -3.34
CA HIS A 165 -20.03 2.77 -2.10
C HIS A 165 -20.85 1.47 -2.19
N ARG A 166 -22.08 1.53 -2.72
CA ARG A 166 -22.89 0.32 -2.92
C ARG A 166 -22.24 -0.67 -3.88
N ALA A 167 -21.68 -0.17 -4.97
CA ALA A 167 -21.01 -1.00 -5.95
C ALA A 167 -19.79 -1.73 -5.39
N ILE A 168 -18.93 -1.04 -4.64
CA ILE A 168 -17.67 -1.63 -4.15
C ILE A 168 -17.91 -2.75 -3.12
N GLN A 169 -19.09 -2.79 -2.46
CA GLN A 169 -19.45 -3.85 -1.52
C GLN A 169 -19.49 -5.24 -2.18
N HIS A 170 -19.76 -5.31 -3.50
CA HIS A 170 -19.74 -6.58 -4.25
C HIS A 170 -18.34 -7.20 -4.38
N LEU A 171 -17.29 -6.46 -4.07
CA LEU A 171 -15.91 -6.95 -4.13
C LEU A 171 -15.39 -7.52 -2.79
N ILE A 172 -16.15 -7.37 -1.69
CA ILE A 172 -15.77 -7.88 -0.38
C ILE A 172 -15.83 -9.42 -0.39
N GLY A 173 -14.81 -10.02 0.23
CA GLY A 173 -14.60 -11.47 0.27
C GLY A 173 -13.49 -11.93 -0.66
N GLU A 174 -13.38 -13.25 -0.79
CA GLU A 174 -12.40 -13.88 -1.67
C GLU A 174 -12.98 -14.07 -3.07
N HIS A 175 -12.32 -13.47 -4.07
CA HIS A 175 -12.74 -13.51 -5.46
C HIS A 175 -11.55 -13.59 -6.40
N ASP A 176 -11.84 -14.02 -7.64
CA ASP A 176 -10.95 -13.91 -8.78
C ASP A 176 -11.00 -12.48 -9.35
N PHE A 177 -9.90 -11.72 -9.20
CA PHE A 177 -9.78 -10.34 -9.66
C PHE A 177 -9.13 -10.19 -11.05
N SER A 178 -9.25 -11.20 -11.92
CA SER A 178 -8.66 -11.15 -13.27
C SER A 178 -9.13 -9.93 -14.06
N SER A 179 -10.38 -9.48 -13.94
CA SER A 179 -10.90 -8.26 -14.57
C SER A 179 -10.20 -6.98 -14.11
N PHE A 180 -9.56 -7.01 -12.95
CA PHE A 180 -8.85 -5.87 -12.37
C PHE A 180 -7.32 -6.04 -12.36
N ARG A 181 -6.80 -7.09 -13.01
CA ARG A 181 -5.38 -7.42 -13.10
C ARG A 181 -4.76 -6.78 -14.32
N ALA A 182 -3.67 -6.01 -14.17
CA ALA A 182 -2.91 -5.48 -15.30
C ALA A 182 -2.16 -6.60 -16.06
N ALA A 183 -1.95 -6.39 -17.37
CA ALA A 183 -1.06 -7.23 -18.16
C ALA A 183 0.35 -7.22 -17.54
N GLY A 184 1.05 -8.34 -17.56
CA GLY A 184 2.39 -8.47 -16.98
C GLY A 184 2.43 -8.59 -15.45
N CYS A 185 1.29 -8.76 -14.78
CA CYS A 185 1.27 -9.04 -13.35
C CYS A 185 1.95 -10.37 -13.03
N GLN A 186 2.99 -10.33 -12.21
CA GLN A 186 3.81 -11.50 -11.84
C GLN A 186 3.17 -12.43 -10.81
N SER A 187 1.95 -12.13 -10.33
CA SER A 187 1.28 -12.99 -9.35
C SER A 187 0.80 -14.28 -9.98
N ASN A 188 1.06 -15.41 -9.34
CA ASN A 188 0.64 -16.73 -9.85
C ASN A 188 -0.88 -16.95 -9.73
N SER A 189 -1.54 -16.34 -8.74
CA SER A 189 -2.99 -16.48 -8.53
C SER A 189 -3.68 -15.12 -8.69
N PRO A 190 -4.85 -15.04 -9.37
CA PRO A 190 -5.69 -13.87 -9.42
C PRO A 190 -6.57 -13.69 -8.17
N ASN A 191 -6.66 -14.70 -7.30
CA ASN A 191 -7.53 -14.69 -6.13
C ASN A 191 -6.98 -13.75 -5.05
N ARG A 192 -7.86 -12.88 -4.54
CA ARG A 192 -7.59 -11.97 -3.41
C ARG A 192 -8.78 -11.91 -2.49
N ASN A 193 -8.52 -11.62 -1.23
CA ASN A 193 -9.57 -11.41 -0.24
C ASN A 193 -9.60 -9.92 0.13
N ILE A 194 -10.65 -9.22 -0.31
CA ILE A 194 -10.94 -7.86 0.15
C ILE A 194 -11.69 -7.96 1.48
N GLN A 195 -11.04 -7.53 2.55
CA GLN A 195 -11.57 -7.57 3.92
C GLN A 195 -12.50 -6.40 4.22
N ARG A 196 -12.22 -5.25 3.62
CA ARG A 196 -13.00 -4.00 3.78
C ARG A 196 -12.87 -3.14 2.54
N ALA A 197 -13.98 -2.54 2.13
CA ALA A 197 -14.00 -1.55 1.07
C ALA A 197 -15.05 -0.48 1.39
N ARG A 198 -14.73 0.79 1.19
CA ARG A 198 -15.65 1.90 1.39
C ARG A 198 -15.38 3.05 0.45
N VAL A 199 -16.44 3.81 0.16
CA VAL A 199 -16.35 5.08 -0.56
C VAL A 199 -17.14 6.11 0.22
N TRP A 200 -16.57 7.29 0.42
CA TRP A 200 -17.27 8.41 1.07
C TRP A 200 -16.86 9.74 0.44
N ARG A 201 -17.61 10.78 0.74
CA ARG A 201 -17.32 12.14 0.34
C ARG A 201 -16.94 12.98 1.56
N GLN A 202 -15.89 13.76 1.42
CA GLN A 202 -15.47 14.78 2.37
C GLN A 202 -15.28 16.07 1.58
N ALA A 203 -16.20 17.02 1.71
CA ALA A 203 -16.27 18.22 0.88
C ALA A 203 -16.17 17.89 -0.62
N ASP A 204 -15.19 18.43 -1.33
CA ASP A 204 -14.93 18.17 -2.75
C ASP A 204 -14.09 16.91 -3.01
N LEU A 205 -13.76 16.15 -1.99
CA LEU A 205 -13.02 14.90 -2.15
C LEU A 205 -13.97 13.70 -2.15
N VAL A 206 -13.77 12.77 -3.08
CA VAL A 206 -14.31 11.43 -3.00
C VAL A 206 -13.15 10.48 -2.70
N ILE A 207 -13.28 9.73 -1.62
CA ILE A 207 -12.25 8.83 -1.11
C ILE A 207 -12.71 7.39 -1.28
N VAL A 208 -11.87 6.56 -1.90
CA VAL A 208 -12.05 5.11 -2.00
C VAL A 208 -11.00 4.46 -1.12
N GLU A 209 -11.40 3.65 -0.15
CA GLU A 209 -10.50 2.88 0.70
C GLU A 209 -10.73 1.38 0.50
N ILE A 210 -9.66 0.62 0.33
CA ILE A 210 -9.70 -0.83 0.15
C ILE A 210 -8.63 -1.48 1.02
N THR A 211 -9.04 -2.43 1.85
CA THR A 211 -8.15 -3.30 2.64
C THR A 211 -8.25 -4.73 2.12
N ALA A 212 -7.12 -5.35 1.78
CA ALA A 212 -7.07 -6.73 1.32
C ALA A 212 -5.80 -7.43 1.83
N ASN A 213 -5.81 -8.76 1.80
CA ASN A 213 -4.64 -9.58 2.13
C ASN A 213 -3.44 -9.27 1.21
N ALA A 214 -3.69 -9.05 -0.08
CA ALA A 214 -2.72 -8.62 -1.09
C ALA A 214 -3.44 -8.00 -2.27
N PHE A 215 -2.69 -7.35 -3.18
CA PHE A 215 -3.22 -6.73 -4.39
C PHE A 215 -2.48 -7.25 -5.63
N LEU A 216 -3.20 -7.33 -6.75
CA LEU A 216 -2.62 -7.55 -8.07
C LEU A 216 -2.08 -6.23 -8.62
N HIS A 217 -1.20 -6.32 -9.60
CA HIS A 217 -0.69 -5.15 -10.31
C HIS A 217 -1.84 -4.28 -10.85
N HIS A 218 -1.86 -2.99 -10.51
CA HIS A 218 -2.88 -1.99 -10.82
C HIS A 218 -4.29 -2.27 -10.26
N MET A 219 -4.51 -3.29 -9.44
CA MET A 219 -5.85 -3.73 -9.01
C MET A 219 -6.69 -2.58 -8.44
N VAL A 220 -6.19 -1.81 -7.48
CA VAL A 220 -6.93 -0.68 -6.89
C VAL A 220 -7.29 0.36 -7.95
N ARG A 221 -6.35 0.73 -8.80
CA ARG A 221 -6.56 1.73 -9.86
C ARG A 221 -7.58 1.25 -10.92
N ASN A 222 -7.60 -0.04 -11.24
CA ASN A 222 -8.58 -0.62 -12.16
C ASN A 222 -9.99 -0.65 -11.54
N ILE A 223 -10.10 -0.97 -10.24
CA ILE A 223 -11.35 -0.88 -9.49
C ILE A 223 -11.87 0.57 -9.48
N VAL A 224 -10.98 1.53 -9.18
CA VAL A 224 -11.36 2.96 -9.19
C VAL A 224 -11.79 3.44 -10.58
N GLY A 225 -11.13 2.98 -11.65
CA GLY A 225 -11.58 3.27 -13.01
C GLY A 225 -13.03 2.86 -13.26
N ALA A 226 -13.43 1.67 -12.79
CA ALA A 226 -14.81 1.20 -12.88
C ALA A 226 -15.75 2.00 -11.98
N LEU A 227 -15.33 2.31 -10.75
CA LEU A 227 -16.12 3.14 -9.83
C LEU A 227 -16.37 4.55 -10.37
N LEU A 228 -15.41 5.15 -11.09
CA LEU A 228 -15.61 6.44 -11.76
C LEU A 228 -16.73 6.38 -12.81
N CYS A 229 -16.82 5.31 -13.59
CA CYS A 229 -17.93 5.13 -14.54
C CYS A 229 -19.28 5.04 -13.82
N ILE A 230 -19.34 4.37 -12.68
CA ILE A 230 -20.57 4.25 -11.87
C ILE A 230 -20.90 5.60 -11.23
N GLY A 231 -19.91 6.25 -10.61
CA GLY A 231 -20.09 7.55 -9.95
C GLY A 231 -20.59 8.64 -10.89
N ARG A 232 -20.19 8.62 -12.15
CA ARG A 232 -20.66 9.53 -13.21
C ARG A 232 -22.06 9.16 -13.77
N GLY A 233 -22.60 8.01 -13.41
CA GLY A 233 -23.86 7.49 -13.97
C GLY A 233 -23.71 6.84 -15.37
N ASP A 234 -22.49 6.61 -15.85
CA ASP A 234 -22.25 5.95 -17.15
C ASP A 234 -22.57 4.45 -17.09
N ARG A 235 -22.59 3.86 -15.87
CA ARG A 235 -22.89 2.45 -15.59
C ARG A 235 -23.70 2.31 -14.30
N SER A 236 -24.49 1.24 -14.21
CA SER A 236 -25.23 0.90 -12.99
C SER A 236 -24.28 0.48 -11.84
N LYS A 237 -24.77 0.54 -10.60
CA LYS A 237 -24.00 0.07 -9.42
C LYS A 237 -23.71 -1.44 -9.48
N ASP A 238 -24.53 -2.24 -10.16
CA ASP A 238 -24.39 -3.69 -10.26
C ASP A 238 -23.32 -4.09 -11.29
N TRP A 239 -22.92 -3.17 -12.20
CA TRP A 239 -21.93 -3.43 -13.23
C TRP A 239 -20.57 -3.85 -12.68
N LEU A 240 -20.18 -3.39 -11.47
CA LEU A 240 -18.92 -3.80 -10.86
C LEU A 240 -18.91 -5.30 -10.52
N LYS A 241 -20.08 -5.85 -10.10
CA LYS A 241 -20.27 -7.28 -9.89
C LYS A 241 -20.19 -8.05 -11.21
N GLU A 242 -20.80 -7.53 -12.26
CA GLU A 242 -20.72 -8.14 -13.60
C GLU A 242 -19.27 -8.22 -14.08
N LEU A 243 -18.50 -7.12 -13.95
CA LEU A 243 -17.08 -7.10 -14.29
C LEU A 243 -16.27 -8.15 -13.51
N LEU A 244 -16.53 -8.30 -12.21
CA LEU A 244 -15.85 -9.29 -11.40
C LEU A 244 -16.10 -10.71 -11.93
N LEU A 245 -17.34 -11.02 -12.29
CA LEU A 245 -17.72 -12.34 -12.81
C LEU A 245 -17.19 -12.65 -14.20
N LEU A 246 -16.98 -11.62 -15.03
CA LEU A 246 -16.43 -11.79 -16.40
C LEU A 246 -14.98 -12.28 -16.41
N ARG A 247 -14.18 -11.98 -15.39
CA ARG A 247 -12.74 -12.34 -15.29
C ARG A 247 -11.94 -11.92 -16.51
N ASP A 248 -12.34 -10.86 -17.16
CA ASP A 248 -11.73 -10.33 -18.39
C ASP A 248 -11.38 -8.85 -18.26
N ARG A 249 -10.07 -8.54 -18.22
CA ARG A 249 -9.55 -7.17 -18.10
C ARG A 249 -9.96 -6.29 -19.29
N THR A 250 -10.18 -6.86 -20.47
CA THR A 250 -10.51 -6.09 -21.68
C THR A 250 -11.90 -5.45 -21.60
N LYS A 251 -12.78 -5.95 -20.73
CA LYS A 251 -14.13 -5.43 -20.50
C LYS A 251 -14.15 -4.30 -19.44
N ALA A 252 -13.09 -4.17 -18.66
CA ALA A 252 -12.98 -3.11 -17.66
C ALA A 252 -12.48 -1.80 -18.31
N PRO A 253 -12.84 -0.65 -17.73
CA PRO A 253 -12.46 0.66 -18.25
C PRO A 253 -10.96 0.94 -18.08
N PRO A 254 -10.47 2.08 -18.61
CA PRO A 254 -9.09 2.52 -18.41
C PRO A 254 -8.69 2.56 -16.94
N THR A 255 -7.42 2.26 -16.67
CA THR A 255 -6.82 2.35 -15.34
C THR A 255 -6.82 3.80 -14.84
N ALA A 256 -7.29 4.04 -13.63
CA ALA A 256 -7.26 5.37 -13.01
C ALA A 256 -5.81 5.87 -12.83
N PRO A 257 -5.57 7.20 -12.86
CA PRO A 257 -4.24 7.79 -12.68
C PRO A 257 -3.56 7.35 -11.38
N PRO A 258 -2.22 7.33 -11.29
CA PRO A 258 -1.51 6.90 -10.08
C PRO A 258 -1.54 7.94 -8.95
N ASN A 259 -1.56 9.22 -9.28
CA ASN A 259 -1.35 10.35 -8.38
C ASN A 259 -2.41 10.53 -7.26
N GLY A 260 -3.53 9.80 -7.33
CA GLY A 260 -4.50 9.77 -6.23
C GLY A 260 -4.31 8.58 -5.28
N LEU A 261 -3.39 7.65 -5.57
CA LEU A 261 -3.26 6.40 -4.83
C LEU A 261 -2.19 6.47 -3.75
N TYR A 262 -2.55 6.02 -2.54
CA TYR A 262 -1.70 5.99 -1.35
C TYR A 262 -1.75 4.62 -0.69
N LEU A 263 -0.59 4.02 -0.40
CA LEU A 263 -0.49 2.93 0.58
C LEU A 263 -0.51 3.57 1.96
N VAL A 264 -1.59 3.36 2.73
CA VAL A 264 -1.83 4.09 3.98
C VAL A 264 -1.67 3.25 5.23
N ARG A 265 -1.71 1.93 5.13
CA ARG A 265 -1.54 1.01 6.27
C ARG A 265 -1.08 -0.35 5.82
N VAL A 266 -0.23 -0.96 6.63
CA VAL A 266 0.13 -2.39 6.55
C VAL A 266 -0.12 -3.00 7.92
N ASN A 267 -0.87 -4.09 7.97
CA ASN A 267 -1.21 -4.78 9.21
C ASN A 267 -0.30 -6.00 9.38
N TYR A 268 0.10 -6.23 10.63
CA TYR A 268 0.90 -7.38 11.05
C TYR A 268 0.25 -8.07 12.25
N PRO A 269 0.59 -9.33 12.56
CA PRO A 269 0.28 -9.95 13.85
C PRO A 269 0.84 -9.13 15.03
N ASP A 270 0.10 -9.09 16.14
CA ASP A 270 0.46 -8.31 17.32
C ASP A 270 1.82 -8.67 17.94
N CYS A 271 2.31 -9.89 17.68
CA CYS A 271 3.61 -10.36 18.17
C CYS A 271 4.82 -9.56 17.64
N PHE A 272 4.65 -8.78 16.58
CA PHE A 272 5.74 -7.97 15.99
C PHE A 272 5.78 -6.53 16.48
N ASP A 273 4.83 -6.10 17.32
CA ASP A 273 4.78 -4.75 17.89
C ASP A 273 5.00 -3.60 16.87
N VAL A 274 4.48 -3.77 15.65
CA VAL A 274 4.47 -2.71 14.64
C VAL A 274 3.31 -1.76 14.94
N PRO A 275 3.56 -0.45 15.18
CA PRO A 275 2.51 0.47 15.56
C PRO A 275 1.44 0.61 14.48
N LEU A 276 0.18 0.71 14.93
CA LEU A 276 -0.94 1.06 14.07
C LEU A 276 -0.95 2.57 13.86
N PHE A 277 -0.46 3.00 12.70
CA PHE A 277 -0.51 4.40 12.32
C PHE A 277 -1.92 4.80 11.86
N VAL A 278 -2.30 6.05 12.14
CA VAL A 278 -3.51 6.63 11.56
C VAL A 278 -3.37 6.66 10.04
N PRO A 279 -4.35 6.12 9.28
CA PRO A 279 -4.26 6.12 7.83
C PRO A 279 -4.22 7.54 7.28
N GLY A 280 -3.14 7.86 6.54
CA GLY A 280 -2.99 9.14 5.84
C GLY A 280 -3.86 9.25 4.57
N PRO A 281 -3.64 10.32 3.79
CA PRO A 281 -2.90 11.52 4.17
C PRO A 281 -3.60 12.28 5.32
N GLN A 282 -2.84 13.03 6.11
CA GLN A 282 -3.32 13.68 7.35
C GLN A 282 -4.49 14.66 7.16
N PHE A 283 -4.70 15.20 5.96
CA PHE A 283 -5.82 16.08 5.67
C PHE A 283 -7.14 15.34 5.40
N ILE A 284 -7.14 14.02 5.47
CA ILE A 284 -8.35 13.19 5.35
C ILE A 284 -8.81 12.83 6.77
N ALA A 285 -10.02 13.27 7.14
CA ALA A 285 -10.66 12.80 8.36
C ALA A 285 -11.05 11.32 8.22
N ASP A 286 -10.86 10.55 9.30
CA ASP A 286 -11.42 9.20 9.37
C ASP A 286 -12.94 9.30 9.48
N ALA A 287 -13.66 8.59 8.59
CA ALA A 287 -15.11 8.52 8.56
C ALA A 287 -15.61 7.41 9.49
#